data_926514c56a36565d343d9ba23864e77e
#
_entry.id   926514c56a36565d343d9ba23864e77e
#
_cell.length_a   1.000
_cell.length_b   1.000
_cell.length_c   1.000
_cell.angle_alpha   90.00
_cell.angle_beta   90.00
_cell.angle_gamma   90.00
#
_symmetry.space_group_name_H-M   'P 1'
#
loop_
_entity.id
_entity.type
_entity.pdbx_description
1 polymer ?
#
loop_
_entity_poly.entity_id
_entity_poly.type
_entity_poly.pdbx_seq_one_letter_code
_entity_poly.pdbx_strand_id
1 'polypeptide(L)'
;MKRVIFLMIIAVLVCSCSTSNTEEDKNAILESMKQSQDYWNSGDLDGFMHNYWKSDSLKFIGKSGITYGWQGSLDRYKNSYPDKSKQGTLTFDFLHLEAVGQGNYFQVGKYTQIRETDTLSGHFSLLWKKIDGEWKIIVDHSS
;
A
#
# COMPACT_ATOMS: atom_id res chain seq x y z
N MET A 1 -45.95 25.64 -49.15
CA MET A 1 -45.28 24.37 -48.76
C MET A 1 -44.06 24.72 -47.90
N LYS A 2 -44.18 24.61 -46.56
CA LYS A 2 -43.09 24.89 -45.62
C LYS A 2 -42.42 23.60 -45.28
N ARG A 3 -41.14 23.42 -45.67
CA ARG A 3 -40.31 22.27 -45.28
C ARG A 3 -39.74 22.52 -43.91
N VAL A 4 -40.19 21.73 -42.93
CA VAL A 4 -39.63 21.71 -41.59
C VAL A 4 -38.43 20.73 -41.61
N ILE A 5 -37.20 21.30 -41.47
CA ILE A 5 -35.99 20.48 -41.34
C ILE A 5 -35.85 20.13 -39.85
N PHE A 6 -36.02 18.85 -39.54
CA PHE A 6 -35.84 18.29 -38.19
C PHE A 6 -34.34 18.00 -37.98
N LEU A 7 -33.67 18.88 -37.27
CA LEU A 7 -32.27 18.67 -36.89
C LEU A 7 -32.21 17.66 -35.71
N MET A 8 -31.81 16.46 -36.00
CA MET A 8 -31.58 15.41 -35.02
C MET A 8 -30.21 15.60 -34.40
N ILE A 9 -30.18 16.16 -33.20
CA ILE A 9 -28.93 16.30 -32.40
C ILE A 9 -28.63 14.92 -31.78
N ILE A 10 -27.65 14.20 -32.34
CA ILE A 10 -27.11 12.98 -31.76
C ILE A 10 -26.17 13.40 -30.63
N ALA A 11 -26.62 13.28 -29.38
CA ALA A 11 -25.77 13.43 -28.21
C ALA A 11 -24.87 12.19 -28.11
N VAL A 12 -23.61 12.31 -28.52
CA VAL A 12 -22.57 11.31 -28.29
C VAL A 12 -22.22 11.33 -26.82
N LEU A 13 -22.77 10.41 -26.04
CA LEU A 13 -22.32 10.10 -24.70
C LEU A 13 -20.89 9.51 -24.79
N VAL A 14 -19.89 10.34 -24.63
CA VAL A 14 -18.52 9.92 -24.42
C VAL A 14 -18.46 9.27 -23.03
N CYS A 15 -18.64 7.95 -23.00
CA CYS A 15 -18.36 7.16 -21.81
C CYS A 15 -16.84 7.25 -21.59
N SER A 16 -16.41 8.21 -20.77
CA SER A 16 -15.02 8.29 -20.31
C SER A 16 -14.76 7.05 -19.43
N CYS A 17 -14.36 5.96 -20.08
CA CYS A 17 -13.67 4.89 -19.36
C CYS A 17 -12.43 5.53 -18.73
N SER A 18 -12.49 5.74 -17.44
CA SER A 18 -11.31 6.07 -16.63
C SER A 18 -10.35 4.86 -16.76
N THR A 19 -9.46 4.91 -17.74
CA THR A 19 -8.28 4.06 -17.73
C THR A 19 -7.52 4.48 -16.50
N SER A 20 -7.59 3.64 -15.43
CA SER A 20 -6.66 3.78 -14.31
C SER A 20 -5.28 3.89 -14.93
N ASN A 21 -4.57 4.99 -14.68
CA ASN A 21 -3.25 5.20 -15.23
C ASN A 21 -2.30 4.25 -14.48
N THR A 22 -2.13 3.05 -15.01
CA THR A 22 -1.44 1.93 -14.35
C THR A 22 -0.04 2.31 -13.87
N GLU A 23 0.66 3.17 -14.61
CA GLU A 23 1.99 3.66 -14.22
C GLU A 23 1.92 4.70 -13.10
N GLU A 24 0.94 5.58 -13.11
CA GLU A 24 0.72 6.54 -12.02
C GLU A 24 0.38 5.83 -10.71
N ASP A 25 -0.50 4.83 -10.76
CA ASP A 25 -0.86 4.01 -9.60
C ASP A 25 0.35 3.24 -9.03
N LYS A 26 1.17 2.65 -9.89
CA LYS A 26 2.41 1.98 -9.48
C LYS A 26 3.39 2.95 -8.81
N ASN A 27 3.60 4.10 -9.42
CA ASN A 27 4.50 5.13 -8.87
C ASN A 27 4.00 5.62 -7.50
N ALA A 28 2.69 5.82 -7.34
CA ALA A 28 2.09 6.21 -6.07
C ALA A 28 2.31 5.14 -4.97
N ILE A 29 2.16 3.86 -5.31
CA ILE A 29 2.41 2.75 -4.39
C ILE A 29 3.90 2.69 -4.00
N LEU A 30 4.81 2.79 -4.96
CA LEU A 30 6.25 2.75 -4.69
C LEU A 30 6.71 3.95 -3.84
N GLU A 31 6.18 5.14 -4.08
CA GLU A 31 6.45 6.32 -3.27
C GLU A 31 5.89 6.17 -1.84
N SER A 32 4.71 5.58 -1.69
CA SER A 32 4.14 5.26 -0.38
C SER A 32 5.03 4.31 0.43
N MET A 33 5.61 3.29 -0.23
CA MET A 33 6.57 2.38 0.42
C MET A 33 7.86 3.07 0.83
N LYS A 34 8.38 3.94 -0.01
CA LYS A 34 9.57 4.75 0.31
C LYS A 34 9.31 5.66 1.49
N GLN A 35 8.17 6.32 1.53
CA GLN A 35 7.76 7.14 2.67
C GLN A 35 7.64 6.31 3.96
N SER A 36 7.09 5.09 3.90
CA SER A 36 7.05 4.18 5.05
C SER A 36 8.45 3.83 5.55
N GLN A 37 9.40 3.57 4.64
CA GLN A 37 10.81 3.34 5.00
C GLN A 37 11.42 4.54 5.73
N ASP A 38 11.14 5.76 5.26
CA ASP A 38 11.65 6.99 5.87
C ASP A 38 11.08 7.20 7.28
N TYR A 39 9.77 6.94 7.48
CA TYR A 39 9.14 6.97 8.81
C TYR A 39 9.78 5.94 9.76
N TRP A 40 9.97 4.70 9.31
CA TRP A 40 10.68 3.70 10.10
C TRP A 40 12.07 4.20 10.51
N ASN A 41 12.83 4.68 9.54
CA ASN A 41 14.21 5.12 9.75
C ASN A 41 14.33 6.37 10.63
N SER A 42 13.27 7.18 10.73
CA SER A 42 13.17 8.29 11.69
C SER A 42 12.66 7.86 13.08
N GLY A 43 12.20 6.61 13.25
CA GLY A 43 11.63 6.11 14.50
C GLY A 43 10.14 6.36 14.67
N ASP A 44 9.47 6.84 13.62
CA ASP A 44 8.03 7.13 13.62
C ASP A 44 7.21 5.90 13.15
N LEU A 45 6.81 5.06 14.11
CA LEU A 45 5.99 3.89 13.83
C LEU A 45 4.53 4.24 13.49
N ASP A 46 4.01 5.35 13.98
CA ASP A 46 2.68 5.83 13.60
C ASP A 46 2.69 6.28 12.12
N GLY A 47 3.72 7.01 11.71
CA GLY A 47 3.96 7.36 10.32
C GLY A 47 4.17 6.14 9.42
N PHE A 48 4.95 5.14 9.87
CA PHE A 48 5.14 3.87 9.16
C PHE A 48 3.80 3.19 8.84
N MET A 49 2.84 3.23 9.77
CA MET A 49 1.50 2.66 9.61
C MET A 49 0.53 3.55 8.82
N HIS A 50 0.97 4.74 8.34
CA HIS A 50 0.09 5.68 7.60
C HIS A 50 -0.52 5.07 6.33
N ASN A 51 0.27 4.26 5.61
CA ASN A 51 -0.17 3.63 4.38
C ASN A 51 -0.99 2.35 4.60
N TYR A 52 -1.15 1.90 5.84
CA TYR A 52 -2.03 0.78 6.17
C TYR A 52 -3.47 1.24 6.33
N TRP A 53 -4.39 0.43 5.86
CA TRP A 53 -5.82 0.71 5.97
C TRP A 53 -6.26 0.79 7.43
N LYS A 54 -6.77 1.94 7.84
CA LYS A 54 -7.24 2.17 9.22
C LYS A 54 -8.60 1.52 9.44
N SER A 55 -8.60 0.19 9.59
CA SER A 55 -9.79 -0.66 9.73
C SER A 55 -9.48 -1.87 10.59
N ASP A 56 -10.51 -2.39 11.27
CA ASP A 56 -10.44 -3.66 12.00
C ASP A 56 -10.26 -4.87 11.07
N SER A 57 -10.52 -4.69 9.77
CA SER A 57 -10.36 -5.73 8.75
C SER A 57 -8.94 -5.83 8.17
N LEU A 58 -8.03 -4.93 8.51
CA LEU A 58 -6.61 -5.04 8.16
C LEU A 58 -6.05 -6.37 8.69
N LYS A 59 -5.23 -7.03 7.90
CA LYS A 59 -4.56 -8.27 8.30
C LYS A 59 -3.06 -8.12 8.17
N PHE A 60 -2.34 -8.36 9.25
CA PHE A 60 -0.90 -8.53 9.27
C PHE A 60 -0.58 -10.00 9.58
N ILE A 61 0.08 -10.69 8.66
CA ILE A 61 0.43 -12.11 8.75
C ILE A 61 1.94 -12.19 8.95
N GLY A 62 2.35 -12.63 10.11
CA GLY A 62 3.76 -12.83 10.43
C GLY A 62 4.02 -14.24 10.94
N LYS A 63 5.26 -14.50 11.33
CA LYS A 63 5.69 -15.82 11.84
C LYS A 63 4.83 -16.36 13.00
N SER A 64 4.29 -15.48 13.85
CA SER A 64 3.45 -15.83 15.01
C SER A 64 1.96 -15.93 14.69
N GLY A 65 1.55 -15.80 13.42
CA GLY A 65 0.16 -15.87 12.98
C GLY A 65 -0.38 -14.52 12.53
N ILE A 66 -1.70 -14.38 12.57
CA ILE A 66 -2.42 -13.22 12.04
C ILE A 66 -2.72 -12.23 13.17
N THR A 67 -2.36 -10.97 12.96
CA THR A 67 -2.82 -9.83 13.75
C THR A 67 -3.91 -9.10 12.95
N TYR A 68 -5.06 -8.86 13.56
CA TYR A 68 -6.18 -8.16 12.95
C TYR A 68 -6.23 -6.70 13.40
N GLY A 69 -6.65 -5.84 12.50
CA GLY A 69 -6.90 -4.44 12.74
C GLY A 69 -5.66 -3.55 12.71
N TRP A 70 -5.89 -2.28 12.38
CA TRP A 70 -4.83 -1.28 12.31
C TRP A 70 -4.17 -1.02 13.67
N GLN A 71 -4.99 -0.87 14.72
CA GLN A 71 -4.49 -0.62 16.07
C GLN A 71 -3.68 -1.82 16.59
N GLY A 72 -4.19 -3.04 16.41
CA GLY A 72 -3.47 -4.24 16.81
C GLY A 72 -2.13 -4.40 16.09
N SER A 73 -2.05 -4.02 14.81
CA SER A 73 -0.82 -4.03 14.05
C SER A 73 0.18 -2.97 14.54
N LEU A 74 -0.29 -1.75 14.84
CA LEU A 74 0.54 -0.69 15.42
C LEU A 74 1.09 -1.10 16.79
N ASP A 75 0.24 -1.64 17.68
CA ASP A 75 0.65 -2.09 19.01
C ASP A 75 1.70 -3.20 18.93
N ARG A 76 1.53 -4.13 17.97
CA ARG A 76 2.52 -5.17 17.69
C ARG A 76 3.86 -4.55 17.28
N TYR A 77 3.90 -3.56 16.38
CA TYR A 77 5.13 -2.87 15.99
C TYR A 77 5.77 -2.16 17.19
N LYS A 78 5.01 -1.40 17.97
CA LYS A 78 5.52 -0.69 19.15
C LYS A 78 6.09 -1.65 20.21
N ASN A 79 5.46 -2.80 20.41
CA ASN A 79 5.94 -3.82 21.34
C ASN A 79 7.20 -4.54 20.84
N SER A 80 7.29 -4.81 19.53
CA SER A 80 8.44 -5.52 18.94
C SER A 80 9.65 -4.61 18.74
N TYR A 81 9.42 -3.32 18.57
CA TYR A 81 10.44 -2.29 18.24
C TYR A 81 10.30 -1.07 19.15
N PRO A 82 10.52 -1.25 20.47
CA PRO A 82 10.29 -0.20 21.48
C PRO A 82 11.26 0.97 21.38
N ASP A 83 12.39 0.79 20.71
CA ASP A 83 13.44 1.80 20.59
C ASP A 83 14.21 1.65 19.27
N LYS A 84 15.06 2.64 18.98
CA LYS A 84 15.83 2.70 17.74
C LYS A 84 16.82 1.54 17.59
N SER A 85 17.37 1.02 18.68
CA SER A 85 18.32 -0.10 18.64
C SER A 85 17.64 -1.38 18.14
N LYS A 86 16.36 -1.58 18.51
CA LYS A 86 15.53 -2.68 18.02
C LYS A 86 15.00 -2.44 16.61
N GLN A 87 14.67 -1.20 16.26
CA GLN A 87 14.23 -0.84 14.91
C GLN A 87 15.37 -0.96 13.89
N GLY A 88 16.55 -0.47 14.20
CA GLY A 88 17.65 -0.39 13.26
C GLY A 88 17.34 0.50 12.05
N THR A 89 17.99 0.19 10.92
CA THR A 89 17.75 0.83 9.63
C THR A 89 17.09 -0.16 8.68
N LEU A 90 15.96 0.24 8.10
CA LEU A 90 15.16 -0.57 7.19
C LEU A 90 15.39 -0.12 5.74
N THR A 91 15.54 -1.10 4.85
CA THR A 91 15.52 -0.91 3.39
C THR A 91 14.58 -1.91 2.73
N PHE A 92 13.94 -1.47 1.65
CA PHE A 92 13.10 -2.32 0.81
C PHE A 92 13.70 -2.48 -0.58
N ASP A 93 13.70 -3.73 -1.07
CA ASP A 93 13.93 -4.06 -2.47
C ASP A 93 12.60 -4.48 -3.08
N PHE A 94 12.11 -3.74 -4.07
CA PHE A 94 10.85 -4.04 -4.73
C PHE A 94 11.08 -5.04 -5.87
N LEU A 95 10.45 -6.21 -5.77
CA LEU A 95 10.68 -7.32 -6.70
C LEU A 95 9.58 -7.46 -7.73
N HIS A 96 8.33 -7.18 -7.34
CA HIS A 96 7.16 -7.34 -8.20
C HIS A 96 6.02 -6.42 -7.78
N LEU A 97 5.32 -5.85 -8.74
CA LEU A 97 4.12 -5.03 -8.53
C LEU A 97 3.20 -5.17 -9.73
N GLU A 98 2.01 -5.74 -9.53
CA GLU A 98 1.03 -5.98 -10.58
C GLU A 98 -0.39 -5.63 -10.15
N ALA A 99 -1.21 -5.20 -11.11
CA ALA A 99 -2.63 -5.02 -10.89
C ALA A 99 -3.33 -6.40 -10.81
N VAL A 100 -4.12 -6.62 -9.76
CA VAL A 100 -4.86 -7.87 -9.54
C VAL A 100 -6.38 -7.64 -9.55
N GLY A 101 -6.82 -6.67 -10.31
CA GLY A 101 -8.19 -6.25 -10.46
C GLY A 101 -8.33 -4.73 -10.39
N GLN A 102 -9.53 -4.23 -10.63
CA GLN A 102 -9.78 -2.80 -10.59
C GLN A 102 -9.55 -2.24 -9.17
N GLY A 103 -8.64 -1.28 -9.04
CA GLY A 103 -8.32 -0.63 -7.76
C GLY A 103 -7.60 -1.52 -6.77
N ASN A 104 -6.94 -2.60 -7.22
CA ASN A 104 -6.14 -3.47 -6.37
C ASN A 104 -4.79 -3.79 -7.03
N TYR A 105 -3.72 -3.84 -6.21
CA TYR A 105 -2.38 -4.24 -6.59
C TYR A 105 -1.83 -5.28 -5.64
N PHE A 106 -1.06 -6.22 -6.20
CA PHE A 106 -0.26 -7.16 -5.44
C PHE A 106 1.21 -6.79 -5.58
N GLN A 107 1.91 -6.70 -4.46
CA GLN A 107 3.32 -6.34 -4.39
C GLN A 107 4.10 -7.42 -3.67
N VAL A 108 5.29 -7.75 -4.20
CA VAL A 108 6.28 -8.58 -3.51
C VAL A 108 7.56 -7.79 -3.38
N GLY A 109 8.20 -7.88 -2.23
CA GLY A 109 9.49 -7.26 -1.98
C GLY A 109 10.30 -8.03 -0.95
N LYS A 110 11.51 -7.55 -0.75
CA LYS A 110 12.41 -7.98 0.31
C LYS A 110 12.66 -6.83 1.25
N TYR A 111 12.68 -7.10 2.54
CA TYR A 111 13.16 -6.14 3.53
C TYR A 111 14.54 -6.57 4.05
N THR A 112 15.35 -5.58 4.38
CA THR A 112 16.59 -5.75 5.14
C THR A 112 16.58 -4.74 6.27
N GLN A 113 16.75 -5.22 7.50
CA GLN A 113 16.76 -4.43 8.72
C GLN A 113 18.11 -4.62 9.41
N ILE A 114 18.95 -3.59 9.37
CA ILE A 114 20.30 -3.58 9.97
C ILE A 114 20.18 -2.98 11.36
N ARG A 115 20.49 -3.79 12.38
CA ARG A 115 20.50 -3.39 13.79
C ARG A 115 21.93 -3.43 14.32
N GLU A 116 22.16 -2.89 15.51
CA GLU A 116 23.50 -2.86 16.13
C GLU A 116 24.08 -4.27 16.34
N THR A 117 23.23 -5.27 16.64
CA THR A 117 23.66 -6.60 17.02
C THR A 117 23.51 -7.65 15.93
N ASP A 118 22.67 -7.38 14.92
CA ASP A 118 22.34 -8.34 13.85
C ASP A 118 21.73 -7.67 12.62
N THR A 119 21.53 -8.47 11.58
CA THR A 119 20.77 -8.06 10.39
C THR A 119 19.65 -9.06 10.16
N LEU A 120 18.42 -8.57 10.11
CA LEU A 120 17.26 -9.36 9.72
C LEU A 120 16.94 -9.09 8.25
N SER A 121 16.51 -10.11 7.55
CA SER A 121 15.96 -9.96 6.21
C SER A 121 14.90 -11.02 5.94
N GLY A 122 13.97 -10.70 5.07
CA GLY A 122 12.91 -11.60 4.66
C GLY A 122 12.16 -11.04 3.47
N HIS A 123 11.10 -11.71 3.08
CA HIS A 123 10.23 -11.26 2.01
C HIS A 123 8.90 -10.77 2.59
N PHE A 124 8.28 -9.88 1.85
CA PHE A 124 6.91 -9.45 2.12
C PHE A 124 6.05 -9.56 0.88
N SER A 125 4.77 -9.76 1.09
CA SER A 125 3.74 -9.60 0.06
C SER A 125 2.62 -8.73 0.59
N LEU A 126 2.22 -7.74 -0.19
CA LEU A 126 1.22 -6.76 0.19
C LEU A 126 0.06 -6.79 -0.82
N LEU A 127 -1.15 -6.72 -0.29
CA LEU A 127 -2.32 -6.42 -1.09
C LEU A 127 -2.71 -4.96 -0.85
N TRP A 128 -2.65 -4.17 -1.93
CA TRP A 128 -3.04 -2.77 -1.95
C TRP A 128 -4.44 -2.62 -2.50
N LYS A 129 -5.18 -1.68 -1.93
CA LYS A 129 -6.50 -1.27 -2.41
C LYS A 129 -6.61 0.24 -2.46
N LYS A 130 -7.20 0.78 -3.53
CA LYS A 130 -7.52 2.20 -3.63
C LYS A 130 -8.79 2.48 -2.81
N ILE A 131 -8.67 3.26 -1.74
CA ILE A 131 -9.74 3.61 -0.80
C ILE A 131 -9.76 5.13 -0.72
N ASP A 132 -10.90 5.74 -1.06
CA ASP A 132 -11.09 7.19 -1.05
C ASP A 132 -10.00 7.96 -1.82
N GLY A 133 -9.55 7.39 -2.94
CA GLY A 133 -8.51 7.96 -3.79
C GLY A 133 -7.07 7.68 -3.37
N GLU A 134 -6.84 7.08 -2.21
CA GLU A 134 -5.51 6.75 -1.68
C GLU A 134 -5.23 5.25 -1.75
N TRP A 135 -3.96 4.88 -1.99
CA TRP A 135 -3.50 3.50 -1.93
C TRP A 135 -3.23 3.09 -0.48
N LYS A 136 -3.92 2.03 -0.02
CA LYS A 136 -3.78 1.50 1.33
C LYS A 136 -3.47 0.00 1.31
N ILE A 137 -2.57 -0.42 2.18
CA ILE A 137 -2.27 -1.84 2.43
C ILE A 137 -3.43 -2.42 3.23
N ILE A 138 -4.10 -3.44 2.69
CA ILE A 138 -5.21 -4.15 3.36
C ILE A 138 -4.82 -5.53 3.88
N VAL A 139 -3.75 -6.10 3.32
CA VAL A 139 -3.09 -7.32 3.81
C VAL A 139 -1.58 -7.14 3.71
N ASP A 140 -0.87 -7.49 4.76
CA ASP A 140 0.59 -7.60 4.81
C ASP A 140 0.95 -9.01 5.26
N HIS A 141 1.79 -9.69 4.50
CA HIS A 141 2.41 -10.94 4.89
C HIS A 141 3.93 -10.78 4.83
N SER A 142 4.58 -10.94 5.97
CA SER A 142 6.03 -10.80 6.13
C SER A 142 6.63 -12.04 6.80
N SER A 143 7.69 -12.60 6.20
CA SER A 143 8.36 -13.85 6.62
C SER A 143 9.86 -13.64 6.87
#